data_3e605e60317a755c094a301d94b7e8e1
#
_entry.id   3e605e60317a755c094a301d94b7e8e1
#
_cell.length_a   1.000
_cell.length_b   1.000
_cell.length_c   1.000
_cell.angle_alpha   90.00
_cell.angle_beta   90.00
_cell.angle_gamma   90.00
#
_symmetry.space_group_name_H-M   'P 1'
#
loop_
_entity.id
_entity.type
_entity.pdbx_description
1 polymer ?
#
loop_
_entity_poly.entity_id
_entity_poly.type
_entity_poly.pdbx_seq_one_letter_code
_entity_poly.pdbx_strand_id
1 'polypeptide(L)'
;KYRLPEFTKFSGSEGASSIEHVSRYLTQLGMISVSDPLRVRFFCQSLTGSAFGWYTSLAPDSIRTWRQLEDQFHTQYHSEAAEAGIADLAQVKQKRGESVSEYVQRFREVKNRCYSSRITEKEAVDLAVLGLAKPIKDLAFQLEFTSLAHMVQKLTTYEHYHPELYQ
;
A
#
# COMPACT_ATOMS: atom_id res chain seq x y z
N LYS A 1 -7.35 -32.40 -3.80
CA LYS A 1 -7.72 -31.60 -4.98
C LYS A 1 -7.57 -30.15 -4.60
N TYR A 2 -6.56 -29.46 -5.15
CA TYR A 2 -6.35 -28.03 -4.88
C TYR A 2 -7.50 -27.23 -5.50
N ARG A 3 -8.16 -26.40 -4.70
CA ARG A 3 -9.22 -25.50 -5.17
C ARG A 3 -8.62 -24.11 -5.33
N LEU A 4 -8.73 -23.55 -6.54
CA LEU A 4 -8.32 -22.18 -6.78
C LEU A 4 -9.13 -21.22 -5.91
N PRO A 5 -8.47 -20.19 -5.34
CA PRO A 5 -9.17 -19.13 -4.61
C PRO A 5 -9.98 -18.26 -5.57
N GLU A 6 -10.90 -17.51 -5.01
CA GLU A 6 -11.53 -16.40 -5.72
C GLU A 6 -10.58 -15.21 -5.69
N PHE A 7 -10.07 -14.83 -6.85
CA PHE A 7 -9.12 -13.71 -6.97
C PHE A 7 -9.84 -12.37 -6.94
N THR A 8 -9.22 -11.40 -6.28
CA THR A 8 -9.62 -9.99 -6.39
C THR A 8 -9.34 -9.52 -7.82
N LYS A 9 -10.33 -8.92 -8.46
CA LYS A 9 -10.28 -8.54 -9.88
C LYS A 9 -9.64 -7.17 -10.06
N PHE A 10 -8.81 -7.08 -11.11
CA PHE A 10 -8.23 -5.84 -11.60
C PHE A 10 -8.82 -5.52 -12.98
N SER A 11 -9.36 -4.32 -13.13
CA SER A 11 -10.00 -3.88 -14.38
C SER A 11 -9.15 -2.93 -15.22
N GLY A 12 -8.07 -2.41 -14.66
CA GLY A 12 -7.27 -1.35 -15.28
C GLY A 12 -7.89 0.04 -15.11
N SER A 13 -8.84 0.21 -14.19
CA SER A 13 -9.43 1.50 -13.89
C SER A 13 -8.41 2.50 -13.34
N GLU A 14 -8.70 3.79 -13.54
CA GLU A 14 -7.83 4.87 -13.07
C GLU A 14 -7.59 4.78 -11.55
N GLY A 15 -6.36 4.97 -11.13
CA GLY A 15 -5.95 4.90 -9.73
C GLY A 15 -5.67 3.51 -9.18
N ALA A 16 -5.94 2.44 -9.93
CA ALA A 16 -5.61 1.08 -9.51
C ALA A 16 -4.11 0.79 -9.71
N SER A 17 -3.46 0.22 -8.69
CA SER A 17 -2.04 -0.11 -8.76
C SER A 17 -1.80 -1.51 -9.32
N SER A 18 -1.00 -1.58 -10.40
CA SER A 18 -0.56 -2.86 -10.96
C SER A 18 0.37 -3.61 -10.01
N ILE A 19 1.20 -2.91 -9.26
CA ILE A 19 2.14 -3.49 -8.29
C ILE A 19 1.36 -4.12 -7.13
N GLU A 20 0.39 -3.40 -6.57
CA GLU A 20 -0.48 -3.93 -5.52
C GLU A 20 -1.26 -5.15 -6.02
N HIS A 21 -1.80 -5.08 -7.24
CA HIS A 21 -2.56 -6.20 -7.81
C HIS A 21 -1.72 -7.46 -7.94
N VAL A 22 -0.50 -7.36 -8.47
CA VAL A 22 0.41 -8.51 -8.59
C VAL A 22 0.74 -9.10 -7.22
N SER A 23 1.05 -8.27 -6.23
CA SER A 23 1.30 -8.72 -4.87
C SER A 23 0.10 -9.46 -4.28
N ARG A 24 -1.09 -8.94 -4.47
CA ARG A 24 -2.35 -9.57 -4.01
C ARG A 24 -2.61 -10.88 -4.73
N TYR A 25 -2.43 -10.89 -6.05
CA TYR A 25 -2.57 -12.10 -6.86
C TYR A 25 -1.67 -13.23 -6.37
N LEU A 26 -0.38 -12.97 -6.19
CA LEU A 26 0.58 -13.97 -5.72
C LEU A 26 0.25 -14.45 -4.31
N THR A 27 -0.21 -13.57 -3.44
CA THR A 27 -0.65 -13.91 -2.09
C THR A 27 -1.89 -14.80 -2.12
N GLN A 28 -2.88 -14.47 -2.93
CA GLN A 28 -4.11 -15.25 -3.08
C GLN A 28 -3.86 -16.60 -3.76
N LEU A 29 -2.91 -16.65 -4.69
CA LEU A 29 -2.51 -17.89 -5.35
C LEU A 29 -1.90 -18.89 -4.36
N GLY A 30 -1.26 -18.41 -3.29
CA GLY A 30 -0.77 -19.23 -2.20
C GLY A 30 0.40 -20.14 -2.58
N MET A 31 0.36 -21.39 -2.13
CA MET A 31 1.47 -22.33 -2.30
C MET A 31 1.86 -22.58 -3.76
N ILE A 32 0.93 -22.51 -4.69
CA ILE A 32 1.24 -22.72 -6.12
C ILE A 32 1.92 -21.50 -6.77
N SER A 33 2.04 -20.38 -6.05
CA SER A 33 2.76 -19.21 -6.53
C SER A 33 4.26 -19.44 -6.75
N VAL A 34 4.81 -20.54 -6.24
CA VAL A 34 6.20 -20.93 -6.50
C VAL A 34 6.41 -21.46 -7.93
N SER A 35 5.34 -21.84 -8.62
CA SER A 35 5.38 -22.37 -9.98
C SER A 35 5.17 -21.27 -11.01
N ASP A 36 6.19 -20.98 -11.79
CA ASP A 36 6.13 -19.99 -12.87
C ASP A 36 4.98 -20.26 -13.88
N PRO A 37 4.86 -21.49 -14.42
CA PRO A 37 3.78 -21.80 -15.35
C PRO A 37 2.38 -21.58 -14.75
N LEU A 38 2.20 -21.87 -13.47
CA LEU A 38 0.91 -21.68 -12.81
C LEU A 38 0.60 -20.21 -12.54
N ARG A 39 1.60 -19.39 -12.21
CA ARG A 39 1.44 -17.94 -12.13
C ARG A 39 0.93 -17.36 -13.43
N VAL A 40 1.54 -17.74 -14.55
CA VAL A 40 1.15 -17.28 -15.88
C VAL A 40 -0.27 -17.79 -16.22
N ARG A 41 -0.53 -19.05 -16.00
CA ARG A 41 -1.79 -19.69 -16.39
C ARG A 41 -3.01 -19.08 -15.70
N PHE A 42 -2.91 -18.77 -14.41
CA PHE A 42 -4.06 -18.34 -13.62
C PHE A 42 -4.19 -16.82 -13.53
N PHE A 43 -3.23 -16.06 -14.02
CA PHE A 43 -3.26 -14.59 -13.92
C PHE A 43 -4.51 -13.97 -14.55
N CYS A 44 -4.94 -14.47 -15.70
CA CYS A 44 -6.14 -13.96 -16.37
C CYS A 44 -7.41 -14.07 -15.51
N GLN A 45 -7.46 -14.98 -14.57
CA GLN A 45 -8.60 -15.11 -13.65
C GLN A 45 -8.67 -14.00 -12.63
N SER A 46 -7.60 -13.23 -12.45
CA SER A 46 -7.57 -12.05 -11.61
C SER A 46 -7.89 -10.75 -12.37
N LEU A 47 -8.16 -10.84 -13.66
CA LEU A 47 -8.43 -9.69 -14.53
C LEU A 47 -9.90 -9.65 -14.96
N THR A 48 -10.40 -8.45 -15.16
CA THR A 48 -11.74 -8.19 -15.70
C THR A 48 -11.75 -6.95 -16.57
N GLY A 49 -12.83 -6.70 -17.28
CA GLY A 49 -12.99 -5.50 -18.11
C GLY A 49 -11.86 -5.29 -19.09
N SER A 50 -11.34 -4.04 -19.16
CA SER A 50 -10.29 -3.69 -20.13
C SER A 50 -8.97 -4.41 -19.88
N ALA A 51 -8.65 -4.73 -18.65
CA ALA A 51 -7.44 -5.49 -18.31
C ALA A 51 -7.52 -6.94 -18.84
N PHE A 52 -8.67 -7.57 -18.73
CA PHE A 52 -8.90 -8.88 -19.35
C PHE A 52 -8.80 -8.79 -20.88
N GLY A 53 -9.38 -7.75 -21.49
CA GLY A 53 -9.27 -7.50 -22.92
C GLY A 53 -7.82 -7.32 -23.39
N TRP A 54 -7.02 -6.58 -22.62
CA TRP A 54 -5.58 -6.45 -22.86
C TRP A 54 -4.89 -7.82 -22.85
N TYR A 55 -5.14 -8.63 -21.83
CA TYR A 55 -4.54 -9.96 -21.72
C TYR A 55 -4.86 -10.85 -22.92
N THR A 56 -6.11 -10.85 -23.36
CA THR A 56 -6.54 -11.65 -24.50
C THR A 56 -6.00 -11.13 -25.84
N SER A 57 -5.56 -9.88 -25.90
CA SER A 57 -4.95 -9.27 -27.09
C SER A 57 -3.46 -9.59 -27.25
N LEU A 58 -2.82 -10.18 -26.25
CA LEU A 58 -1.41 -10.56 -26.33
C LEU A 58 -1.20 -11.58 -27.46
N ALA A 59 -0.10 -11.41 -28.20
CA ALA A 59 0.21 -12.32 -29.32
C ALA A 59 0.38 -13.76 -28.81
N PRO A 60 -0.08 -14.78 -29.57
CA PRO A 60 0.15 -16.18 -29.21
C PRO A 60 1.63 -16.42 -28.96
N ASP A 61 1.96 -17.19 -27.90
CA ASP A 61 3.31 -17.57 -27.50
C ASP A 61 4.25 -16.40 -27.17
N SER A 62 3.73 -15.20 -27.00
CA SER A 62 4.53 -14.01 -26.62
C SER A 62 4.95 -14.04 -25.15
N ILE A 63 4.19 -14.74 -24.31
CA ILE A 63 4.45 -14.88 -22.88
C ILE A 63 4.82 -16.31 -22.55
N ARG A 64 6.06 -16.51 -22.10
CA ARG A 64 6.58 -17.82 -21.72
C ARG A 64 6.94 -17.93 -20.26
N THR A 65 7.21 -16.80 -19.60
CA THR A 65 7.62 -16.74 -18.20
C THR A 65 6.73 -15.76 -17.43
N TRP A 66 6.64 -15.97 -16.13
CA TRP A 66 5.95 -15.00 -15.26
C TRP A 66 6.56 -13.61 -15.35
N ARG A 67 7.90 -13.52 -15.38
CA ARG A 67 8.58 -12.22 -15.46
C ARG A 67 8.18 -11.44 -16.72
N GLN A 68 8.06 -12.13 -17.87
CA GLN A 68 7.62 -11.47 -19.10
C GLN A 68 6.19 -10.94 -18.97
N LEU A 69 5.28 -11.70 -18.37
CA LEU A 69 3.91 -11.27 -18.15
C LEU A 69 3.83 -10.11 -17.18
N GLU A 70 4.55 -10.20 -16.06
CA GLU A 70 4.61 -9.16 -15.04
C GLU A 70 5.17 -7.85 -15.61
N ASP A 71 6.26 -7.91 -16.36
CA ASP A 71 6.87 -6.74 -17.00
C ASP A 71 5.91 -6.08 -18.00
N GLN A 72 5.23 -6.86 -18.84
CA GLN A 72 4.25 -6.33 -19.79
C GLN A 72 3.02 -5.75 -19.08
N PHE A 73 2.56 -6.40 -18.02
CA PHE A 73 1.44 -5.90 -17.22
C PHE A 73 1.76 -4.57 -16.56
N HIS A 74 2.93 -4.43 -15.96
CA HIS A 74 3.37 -3.17 -15.37
C HIS A 74 3.60 -2.09 -16.43
N THR A 75 4.15 -2.43 -17.58
CA THR A 75 4.29 -1.48 -18.70
C THR A 75 2.94 -0.92 -19.13
N GLN A 76 1.91 -1.77 -19.16
CA GLN A 76 0.56 -1.36 -19.56
C GLN A 76 -0.18 -0.54 -18.49
N TYR A 77 -0.03 -0.92 -17.22
CA TYR A 77 -0.88 -0.42 -16.14
C TYR A 77 -0.17 0.28 -15.00
N HIS A 78 1.16 0.34 -15.02
CA HIS A 78 1.87 1.10 -13.99
C HIS A 78 1.51 2.59 -14.11
N SER A 79 1.05 3.16 -12.99
CA SER A 79 0.74 4.58 -12.91
C SER A 79 1.49 5.17 -11.72
N GLU A 80 2.39 6.09 -11.99
CA GLU A 80 3.08 6.85 -10.95
C GLU A 80 2.09 7.64 -10.07
N ALA A 81 0.94 8.02 -10.63
CA ALA A 81 -0.10 8.73 -9.89
C ALA A 81 -0.78 7.86 -8.82
N ALA A 82 -0.80 6.52 -8.99
CA ALA A 82 -1.36 5.59 -8.01
C ALA A 82 -0.36 5.23 -6.92
N GLU A 83 0.93 5.41 -7.17
CA GLU A 83 2.01 5.13 -6.24
C GLU A 83 2.42 6.40 -5.49
N ALA A 84 2.58 6.28 -4.17
CA ALA A 84 3.16 7.33 -3.35
C ALA A 84 4.64 7.05 -3.09
N GLY A 85 5.42 8.11 -2.95
CA GLY A 85 6.82 8.04 -2.54
C GLY A 85 7.02 8.52 -1.10
N ILE A 86 8.25 8.39 -0.61
CA ILE A 86 8.64 8.87 0.73
C ILE A 86 8.39 10.38 0.86
N ALA A 87 8.59 11.16 -0.22
CA ALA A 87 8.30 12.59 -0.23
C ALA A 87 6.82 12.89 0.03
N ASP A 88 5.90 12.12 -0.55
CA ASP A 88 4.47 12.25 -0.30
C ASP A 88 4.14 11.94 1.16
N LEU A 89 4.75 10.90 1.70
CA LEU A 89 4.57 10.49 3.09
C LEU A 89 5.08 11.57 4.05
N ALA A 90 6.21 12.19 3.75
CA ALA A 90 6.79 13.28 4.54
C ALA A 90 5.94 14.56 4.52
N GLN A 91 5.06 14.73 3.53
CA GLN A 91 4.16 15.87 3.42
C GLN A 91 2.85 15.70 4.20
N VAL A 92 2.56 14.51 4.71
CA VAL A 92 1.37 14.28 5.53
C VAL A 92 1.54 15.00 6.86
N LYS A 93 0.68 15.98 7.13
CA LYS A 93 0.71 16.83 8.33
C LYS A 93 -0.61 16.70 9.09
N GLN A 94 -0.53 16.70 10.40
CA GLN A 94 -1.70 16.76 11.26
C GLN A 94 -2.42 18.10 11.06
N LYS A 95 -3.71 18.01 10.80
CA LYS A 95 -4.59 19.17 10.60
C LYS A 95 -5.02 19.76 11.94
N ARG A 96 -5.41 21.03 11.94
CA ARG A 96 -6.00 21.65 13.12
C ARG A 96 -7.28 20.93 13.52
N GLY A 97 -7.38 20.57 14.78
CA GLY A 97 -8.53 19.82 15.32
C GLY A 97 -8.57 18.34 14.98
N GLU A 98 -7.59 17.85 14.23
CA GLU A 98 -7.47 16.42 13.91
C GLU A 98 -6.82 15.67 15.06
N SER A 99 -7.42 14.55 15.49
CA SER A 99 -6.81 13.69 16.49
C SER A 99 -5.57 12.96 15.95
N VAL A 100 -4.70 12.49 16.84
CA VAL A 100 -3.55 11.66 16.44
C VAL A 100 -4.01 10.40 15.71
N SER A 101 -5.09 9.77 16.17
CA SER A 101 -5.66 8.57 15.52
C SER A 101 -6.08 8.85 14.08
N GLU A 102 -6.81 9.94 13.83
CA GLU A 102 -7.24 10.36 12.49
C GLU A 102 -6.05 10.70 11.59
N TYR A 103 -5.09 11.44 12.12
CA TYR A 103 -3.86 11.78 11.40
C TYR A 103 -3.06 10.52 11.00
N VAL A 104 -2.85 9.59 11.93
CA VAL A 104 -2.11 8.35 11.64
C VAL A 104 -2.85 7.47 10.65
N GLN A 105 -4.18 7.48 10.67
CA GLN A 105 -4.97 6.77 9.65
C GLN A 105 -4.70 7.33 8.25
N ARG A 106 -4.70 8.64 8.08
CA ARG A 106 -4.33 9.28 6.80
C ARG A 106 -2.88 8.98 6.41
N PHE A 107 -1.98 8.98 7.37
CA PHE A 107 -0.57 8.63 7.16
C PHE A 107 -0.43 7.19 6.65
N ARG A 108 -1.16 6.24 7.27
CA ARG A 108 -1.17 4.84 6.84
C ARG A 108 -1.72 4.66 5.42
N GLU A 109 -2.72 5.42 5.04
CA GLU A 109 -3.28 5.38 3.68
C GLU A 109 -2.23 5.76 2.63
N VAL A 110 -1.44 6.79 2.88
CA VAL A 110 -0.32 7.17 2.01
C VAL A 110 0.80 6.13 2.05
N LYS A 111 1.16 5.65 3.25
CA LYS A 111 2.17 4.59 3.42
C LYS A 111 1.82 3.34 2.62
N ASN A 112 0.56 2.93 2.63
CA ASN A 112 0.10 1.74 1.90
C ASN A 112 0.18 1.89 0.37
N ARG A 113 0.30 3.11 -0.15
CA ARG A 113 0.55 3.37 -1.56
C ARG A 113 2.03 3.47 -1.94
N CYS A 114 2.93 3.31 -0.98
CA CYS A 114 4.38 3.30 -1.21
C CYS A 114 4.85 1.89 -1.61
N TYR A 115 4.46 1.43 -2.79
CA TYR A 115 4.67 0.05 -3.22
C TYR A 115 6.12 -0.29 -3.53
N SER A 116 6.87 0.63 -4.11
CA SER A 116 8.26 0.43 -4.49
C SER A 116 9.25 0.72 -3.38
N SER A 117 8.80 1.37 -2.31
CA SER A 117 9.64 1.75 -1.18
C SER A 117 9.37 0.82 0.00
N ARG A 118 10.40 0.16 0.49
CA ARG A 118 10.31 -0.61 1.73
C ARG A 118 10.56 0.33 2.90
N ILE A 119 9.48 0.72 3.56
CA ILE A 119 9.52 1.59 4.74
C ILE A 119 9.41 0.71 5.98
N THR A 120 10.43 0.74 6.83
CA THR A 120 10.41 0.02 8.11
C THR A 120 9.43 0.69 9.09
N GLU A 121 8.98 -0.04 10.11
CA GLU A 121 8.14 0.55 11.16
C GLU A 121 8.82 1.73 11.84
N LYS A 122 10.11 1.65 12.07
CA LYS A 122 10.88 2.76 12.66
C LYS A 122 10.87 4.01 11.77
N GLU A 123 11.14 3.84 10.49
CA GLU A 123 11.11 4.94 9.52
C GLU A 123 9.71 5.56 9.41
N ALA A 124 8.67 4.74 9.42
CA ALA A 124 7.30 5.20 9.41
C ALA A 124 6.96 6.02 10.66
N VAL A 125 7.36 5.56 11.83
CA VAL A 125 7.19 6.29 13.10
C VAL A 125 7.92 7.63 13.03
N ASP A 126 9.18 7.64 12.61
CA ASP A 126 10.00 8.86 12.55
C ASP A 126 9.36 9.90 11.60
N LEU A 127 8.89 9.47 10.44
CA LEU A 127 8.18 10.35 9.49
C LEU A 127 6.83 10.84 10.05
N ALA A 128 6.08 9.98 10.71
CA ALA A 128 4.80 10.35 11.32
C ALA A 128 4.97 11.36 12.44
N VAL A 129 6.00 11.23 13.28
CA VAL A 129 6.31 12.20 14.34
C VAL A 129 6.59 13.58 13.75
N LEU A 130 7.33 13.66 12.65
CA LEU A 130 7.64 14.93 11.99
C LEU A 130 6.38 15.66 11.48
N GLY A 131 5.32 14.94 11.17
CA GLY A 131 4.05 15.49 10.70
C GLY A 131 3.07 15.92 11.80
N LEU A 132 3.33 15.60 13.06
CA LEU A 132 2.48 15.97 14.19
C LEU A 132 2.41 17.48 14.40
N ALA A 133 1.30 17.96 14.93
CA ALA A 133 1.16 19.34 15.38
C ALA A 133 2.17 19.62 16.52
N LYS A 134 2.67 20.86 16.57
CA LYS A 134 3.81 21.22 17.43
C LYS A 134 3.71 20.79 18.89
N PRO A 135 2.60 21.02 19.63
CA PRO A 135 2.54 20.60 21.04
C PRO A 135 2.72 19.10 21.24
N ILE A 136 2.11 18.30 20.37
CA ILE A 136 2.20 16.84 20.43
C ILE A 136 3.54 16.36 19.90
N LYS A 137 4.08 17.01 18.86
CA LYS A 137 5.39 16.69 18.31
C LYS A 137 6.49 16.85 19.36
N ASP A 138 6.48 17.95 20.11
CA ASP A 138 7.48 18.21 21.15
C ASP A 138 7.46 17.11 22.23
N LEU A 139 6.28 16.64 22.60
CA LEU A 139 6.15 15.48 23.47
C LEU A 139 6.67 14.20 22.82
N ALA A 140 6.29 13.95 21.56
CA ALA A 140 6.64 12.74 20.84
C ALA A 140 8.17 12.57 20.71
N PHE A 141 8.91 13.66 20.55
CA PHE A 141 10.39 13.63 20.52
C PHE A 141 11.04 13.14 21.82
N GLN A 142 10.32 13.19 22.91
CA GLN A 142 10.80 12.72 24.22
C GLN A 142 10.44 11.26 24.49
N LEU A 143 9.67 10.63 23.61
CA LEU A 143 9.16 9.28 23.75
C LEU A 143 9.74 8.37 22.66
N GLU A 144 9.78 7.08 22.96
CA GLU A 144 10.13 6.05 21.99
C GLU A 144 8.88 5.24 21.62
N PHE A 145 8.74 4.96 20.34
CA PHE A 145 7.65 4.17 19.81
C PHE A 145 8.19 2.99 19.00
N THR A 146 7.63 1.81 19.22
CA THR A 146 8.01 0.59 18.51
C THR A 146 7.26 0.42 17.18
N SER A 147 6.10 1.08 17.05
CA SER A 147 5.25 1.01 15.87
C SER A 147 4.31 2.21 15.83
N LEU A 148 3.65 2.41 14.67
CA LEU A 148 2.59 3.42 14.56
C LEU A 148 1.44 3.16 15.53
N ALA A 149 1.06 1.90 15.74
CA ALA A 149 0.03 1.54 16.71
C ALA A 149 0.43 1.91 18.16
N HIS A 150 1.67 1.68 18.52
CA HIS A 150 2.21 2.07 19.83
C HIS A 150 2.22 3.60 20.00
N MET A 151 2.60 4.32 18.94
CA MET A 151 2.57 5.79 18.94
C MET A 151 1.13 6.31 19.13
N VAL A 152 0.17 5.77 18.41
CA VAL A 152 -1.25 6.14 18.57
C VAL A 152 -1.72 5.88 20.00
N GLN A 153 -1.43 4.72 20.56
CA GLN A 153 -1.82 4.35 21.90
C GLN A 153 -1.29 5.34 22.95
N LYS A 154 0.00 5.63 22.90
CA LYS A 154 0.63 6.56 23.87
C LYS A 154 0.13 8.00 23.71
N LEU A 155 0.06 8.50 22.49
CA LEU A 155 -0.33 9.87 22.23
C LEU A 155 -1.84 10.10 22.42
N THR A 156 -2.69 9.12 22.14
CA THR A 156 -4.13 9.21 22.40
C THR A 156 -4.41 9.32 23.91
N THR A 157 -3.66 8.59 24.74
CA THR A 157 -3.76 8.72 26.20
C THR A 157 -3.40 10.14 26.64
N TYR A 158 -2.35 10.71 26.07
CA TYR A 158 -1.95 12.09 26.35
C TYR A 158 -3.01 13.11 25.91
N GLU A 159 -3.58 12.96 24.73
CA GLU A 159 -4.67 13.82 24.22
C GLU A 159 -5.88 13.84 25.17
N HIS A 160 -6.23 12.68 25.69
CA HIS A 160 -7.37 12.54 26.60
C HIS A 160 -7.22 13.41 27.86
N TYR A 161 -5.99 13.54 28.37
CA TYR A 161 -5.71 14.37 29.53
C TYR A 161 -5.40 15.84 29.22
N HIS A 162 -5.27 16.19 27.95
CA HIS A 162 -4.91 17.53 27.48
C HIS A 162 -5.80 18.03 26.33
N PRO A 163 -7.12 18.17 26.59
CA PRO A 163 -8.07 18.59 25.54
C PRO A 163 -7.78 20.01 25.00
N GLU A 164 -7.04 20.82 25.75
CA GLU A 164 -6.63 22.15 25.33
C GLU A 164 -5.72 22.17 24.09
N LEU A 165 -5.12 21.06 23.73
CA LEU A 165 -4.23 20.97 22.56
C LEU A 165 -4.96 21.19 21.22
N TYR A 166 -6.29 21.08 21.20
CA TYR A 166 -7.12 21.21 20.02
C TYR A 166 -8.01 22.47 19.98
N GLN A 167 -7.82 23.36 20.92
CA GLN A 167 -8.55 24.64 20.98
C GLN A 167 -7.86 25.79 20.16
#